data_699fcac9caa43e071120b6d1456daab5
#
_entry.id   699fcac9caa43e071120b6d1456daab5
#
_cell.length_a   1.000
_cell.length_b   1.000
_cell.length_c   1.000
_cell.angle_alpha   90.00
_cell.angle_beta   90.00
_cell.angle_gamma   90.00
#
_symmetry.space_group_name_H-M   'P 1'
#
loop_
_entity.id
_entity.type
_entity.pdbx_description
1 polymer ?
#
loop_
_entity_poly.entity_id
_entity_poly.type
_entity_poly.pdbx_seq_one_letter_code
_entity_poly.pdbx_strand_id
1 'polypeptide(L)'
;MFEFEITANCNNTAARTGIFHTPNGQVNTPRFMPVGTLATVKGISSKQLSSTGSEMILSNTFHLHLQPGEKLVKESGGIHKFMNWPKPILTDSGGYQVFSLAKLNNISDKGVEFKNPRDGSCLLYTSPSPRDRQKSRMPSSA
;
A
#
# COMPACT_ATOMS: atom_id res chain seq x y z
N MET A 1 -17.28 -7.85 3.18
CA MET A 1 -17.67 -6.42 3.09
C MET A 1 -16.66 -5.63 3.89
N PHE A 2 -16.37 -4.39 3.52
CA PHE A 2 -15.55 -3.49 4.34
C PHE A 2 -16.48 -2.63 5.18
N GLU A 3 -16.26 -2.58 6.49
CA GLU A 3 -17.08 -1.83 7.44
C GLU A 3 -16.18 -1.28 8.55
N PHE A 4 -16.53 -0.10 9.09
CA PHE A 4 -15.83 0.49 10.21
C PHE A 4 -16.81 0.82 11.32
N GLU A 5 -16.61 0.20 12.48
CA GLU A 5 -17.41 0.40 13.68
C GLU A 5 -16.64 1.26 14.69
N ILE A 6 -17.23 2.35 15.16
CA ILE A 6 -16.65 3.15 16.25
C ILE A 6 -17.04 2.51 17.58
N THR A 7 -16.07 2.11 18.39
CA THR A 7 -16.30 1.48 19.69
C THR A 7 -16.23 2.46 20.86
N ALA A 8 -15.47 3.55 20.74
CA ALA A 8 -15.44 4.61 21.73
C ALA A 8 -14.95 5.94 21.11
N ASN A 9 -15.43 7.05 21.68
CA ASN A 9 -15.02 8.41 21.35
C ASN A 9 -14.46 9.09 22.60
N CYS A 10 -13.45 9.94 22.40
CA CYS A 10 -12.95 10.81 23.45
C CYS A 10 -13.85 12.05 23.59
N ASN A 11 -14.22 12.41 24.80
CA ASN A 11 -15.09 13.58 25.05
C ASN A 11 -14.40 14.92 24.80
N ASN A 12 -13.07 14.97 24.87
CA ASN A 12 -12.29 16.20 24.85
C ASN A 12 -11.49 16.43 23.56
N THR A 13 -11.44 15.43 22.67
CA THR A 13 -10.66 15.46 21.43
C THR A 13 -11.40 14.69 20.32
N ALA A 14 -10.89 14.76 19.09
CA ALA A 14 -11.39 13.96 17.98
C ALA A 14 -10.88 12.49 17.98
N ALA A 15 -10.20 12.06 19.06
CA ALA A 15 -9.69 10.70 19.17
C ALA A 15 -10.84 9.69 19.31
N ARG A 16 -10.72 8.57 18.63
CA ARG A 16 -11.69 7.45 18.68
C ARG A 16 -10.99 6.12 18.56
N THR A 17 -11.59 5.08 19.08
CA THR A 17 -11.26 3.69 18.81
C THR A 17 -12.34 3.05 17.96
N GLY A 18 -11.98 1.99 17.24
CA GLY A 18 -12.94 1.28 16.41
C GLY A 18 -12.41 -0.07 15.95
N ILE A 19 -13.26 -0.78 15.24
CA ILE A 19 -12.94 -2.05 14.58
C ILE A 19 -13.15 -1.88 13.09
N PHE A 20 -12.11 -2.17 12.32
CA PHE A 20 -12.19 -2.23 10.86
C PHE A 20 -12.38 -3.67 10.42
N HIS A 21 -13.56 -3.98 9.89
CA HIS A 21 -13.92 -5.30 9.37
C HIS A 21 -13.46 -5.43 7.92
N THR A 22 -12.76 -6.51 7.60
CA THR A 22 -12.31 -6.83 6.25
C THR A 22 -12.60 -8.29 5.90
N PRO A 23 -12.58 -8.68 4.62
CA PRO A 23 -12.73 -10.09 4.24
C PRO A 23 -11.66 -11.02 4.84
N ASN A 24 -10.51 -10.48 5.22
CA ASN A 24 -9.38 -11.23 5.78
C ASN A 24 -9.24 -11.10 7.30
N GLY A 25 -10.26 -10.56 7.98
CA GLY A 25 -10.28 -10.42 9.43
C GLY A 25 -10.53 -9.00 9.91
N GLN A 26 -10.53 -8.82 11.21
CA GLN A 26 -10.77 -7.56 11.90
C GLN A 26 -9.46 -6.90 12.31
N VAL A 27 -9.46 -5.58 12.35
CA VAL A 27 -8.33 -4.76 12.81
C VAL A 27 -8.84 -3.76 13.85
N ASN A 28 -8.31 -3.84 15.06
CA ASN A 28 -8.60 -2.86 16.10
C ASN A 28 -7.86 -1.55 15.81
N THR A 29 -8.52 -0.43 15.89
CA THR A 29 -7.93 0.88 15.61
C THR A 29 -7.95 1.79 16.83
N PRO A 30 -6.92 2.64 17.00
CA PRO A 30 -5.76 2.84 16.13
C PRO A 30 -4.80 1.65 16.15
N ARG A 31 -4.16 1.37 15.00
CA ARG A 31 -3.22 0.26 14.87
C ARG A 31 -2.02 0.63 14.00
N PHE A 32 -0.84 0.24 14.41
CA PHE A 32 0.35 0.33 13.57
C PHE A 32 0.35 -0.76 12.50
N MET A 33 0.72 -0.39 11.27
CA MET A 33 0.85 -1.31 10.14
C MET A 33 2.34 -1.45 9.76
N PRO A 34 2.97 -2.59 10.07
CA PRO A 34 4.32 -2.87 9.58
C PRO A 34 4.37 -2.83 8.05
N VAL A 35 5.46 -2.28 7.50
CA VAL A 35 5.59 -2.08 6.06
C VAL A 35 6.26 -3.29 5.40
N GLY A 36 5.52 -3.92 4.49
CA GLY A 36 5.96 -5.04 3.66
C GLY A 36 6.15 -4.61 2.20
N THR A 37 7.15 -3.77 1.92
CA THR A 37 7.34 -3.07 0.64
C THR A 37 7.40 -4.00 -0.57
N LEU A 38 8.16 -5.10 -0.49
CA LEU A 38 8.35 -6.08 -1.58
C LEU A 38 7.68 -7.42 -1.23
N ALA A 39 6.44 -7.37 -0.77
CA ALA A 39 5.71 -8.52 -0.25
C ALA A 39 6.42 -9.23 0.92
N THR A 40 7.20 -8.49 1.70
CA THR A 40 7.85 -8.99 2.92
C THR A 40 8.15 -7.83 3.88
N VAL A 41 7.97 -8.06 5.17
CA VAL A 41 8.48 -7.14 6.20
C VAL A 41 9.95 -7.48 6.42
N LYS A 42 10.82 -6.53 6.13
CA LYS A 42 12.27 -6.76 6.13
C LYS A 42 12.78 -7.24 7.48
N GLY A 43 13.52 -8.34 7.46
CA GLY A 43 14.22 -8.88 8.63
C GLY A 43 13.41 -9.81 9.52
N ILE A 44 12.10 -10.02 9.26
CA ILE A 44 11.27 -10.93 10.05
C ILE A 44 10.38 -11.82 9.16
N SER A 45 10.13 -13.04 9.59
CA SER A 45 9.19 -13.95 8.93
C SER A 45 7.73 -13.60 9.27
N SER A 46 6.78 -14.05 8.45
CA SER A 46 5.34 -13.88 8.70
C SER A 46 4.90 -14.46 10.04
N LYS A 47 5.53 -15.56 10.48
CA LYS A 47 5.29 -16.16 11.80
C LYS A 47 5.74 -15.23 12.93
N GLN A 48 6.94 -14.69 12.85
CA GLN A 48 7.46 -13.71 13.83
C GLN A 48 6.61 -12.44 13.83
N LEU A 49 6.24 -11.93 12.64
CA LEU A 49 5.36 -10.78 12.52
C LEU A 49 4.00 -11.03 13.18
N SER A 50 3.42 -12.21 13.01
CA SER A 50 2.17 -12.59 13.68
C SER A 50 2.31 -12.62 15.20
N SER A 51 3.47 -13.06 15.73
CA SER A 51 3.72 -13.10 17.17
C SER A 51 3.88 -11.72 17.83
N THR A 52 4.14 -10.65 17.05
CA THR A 52 4.13 -9.26 17.56
C THR A 52 2.72 -8.73 17.83
N GLY A 53 1.68 -9.50 17.53
CA GLY A 53 0.30 -9.04 17.61
C GLY A 53 -0.13 -8.16 16.43
N SER A 54 0.65 -8.08 15.35
CA SER A 54 0.27 -7.34 14.14
C SER A 54 -1.01 -7.91 13.54
N GLU A 55 -1.98 -7.03 13.26
CA GLU A 55 -3.28 -7.39 12.69
C GLU A 55 -3.38 -7.06 11.21
N MET A 56 -2.61 -6.11 10.74
CA MET A 56 -2.60 -5.63 9.37
C MET A 56 -1.20 -5.22 8.96
N ILE A 57 -0.86 -5.37 7.69
CA ILE A 57 0.39 -4.89 7.11
C ILE A 57 0.11 -3.96 5.92
N LEU A 58 1.08 -3.12 5.58
CA LEU A 58 1.05 -2.25 4.41
C LEU A 58 2.03 -2.76 3.36
N SER A 59 1.62 -2.81 2.11
CA SER A 59 2.48 -3.09 0.96
C SER A 59 2.36 -1.99 -0.09
N ASN A 60 3.48 -1.63 -0.72
CA ASN A 60 3.51 -0.53 -1.68
C ASN A 60 3.29 -1.03 -3.11
N THR A 61 2.24 -0.60 -3.75
CA THR A 61 1.84 -1.05 -5.10
C THR A 61 2.94 -0.85 -6.14
N PHE A 62 3.58 0.31 -6.18
CA PHE A 62 4.67 0.59 -7.11
C PHE A 62 5.84 -0.38 -6.94
N HIS A 63 6.26 -0.60 -5.71
CA HIS A 63 7.36 -1.51 -5.42
C HIS A 63 7.01 -2.97 -5.71
N LEU A 64 5.77 -3.39 -5.42
CA LEU A 64 5.27 -4.73 -5.75
C LEU A 64 5.24 -4.98 -7.26
N HIS A 65 4.87 -3.97 -8.05
CA HIS A 65 4.92 -4.05 -9.51
C HIS A 65 6.34 -4.25 -10.02
N LEU A 66 7.31 -3.50 -9.48
CA LEU A 66 8.72 -3.67 -9.84
C LEU A 66 9.29 -5.03 -9.41
N GLN A 67 8.90 -5.48 -8.22
CA GLN A 67 9.34 -6.75 -7.65
C GLN A 67 8.46 -7.14 -6.45
N PRO A 68 7.89 -8.36 -6.43
CA PRO A 68 8.13 -9.50 -7.33
C PRO A 68 7.42 -9.41 -8.70
N GLY A 69 6.53 -8.45 -8.91
CA GLY A 69 5.68 -8.31 -10.08
C GLY A 69 4.31 -9.00 -9.91
N GLU A 70 3.28 -8.40 -10.49
CA GLU A 70 1.90 -8.86 -10.36
C GLU A 70 1.67 -10.25 -10.95
N LYS A 71 2.40 -10.62 -12.01
CA LYS A 71 2.29 -11.92 -12.64
C LYS A 71 2.67 -13.05 -11.70
N LEU A 72 3.83 -12.93 -11.05
CA LEU A 72 4.31 -13.94 -10.10
C LEU A 72 3.39 -14.02 -8.87
N VAL A 73 2.94 -12.88 -8.34
CA VAL A 73 1.99 -12.84 -7.21
C VAL A 73 0.68 -13.53 -7.58
N LYS A 74 0.16 -13.29 -8.80
CA LYS A 74 -1.07 -13.92 -9.30
C LYS A 74 -0.90 -15.44 -9.42
N GLU A 75 0.18 -15.89 -10.04
CA GLU A 75 0.50 -17.33 -10.21
C GLU A 75 0.67 -18.05 -8.87
N SER A 76 1.13 -17.34 -7.84
CA SER A 76 1.25 -17.83 -6.46
C SER A 76 -0.08 -17.84 -5.69
N GLY A 77 -1.19 -17.45 -6.32
CA GLY A 77 -2.53 -17.43 -5.73
C GLY A 77 -2.85 -16.17 -4.93
N GLY A 78 -2.19 -15.05 -5.25
CA GLY A 78 -2.43 -13.73 -4.67
C GLY A 78 -1.47 -13.38 -3.54
N ILE A 79 -1.49 -12.09 -3.14
CA ILE A 79 -0.50 -11.52 -2.21
C ILE A 79 -0.53 -12.19 -0.82
N HIS A 80 -1.69 -12.57 -0.31
CA HIS A 80 -1.83 -13.24 0.98
C HIS A 80 -1.11 -14.59 1.01
N LYS A 81 -1.27 -15.40 -0.05
CA LYS A 81 -0.57 -16.68 -0.18
C LYS A 81 0.91 -16.50 -0.41
N PHE A 82 1.28 -15.57 -1.29
CA PHE A 82 2.68 -15.25 -1.60
C PHE A 82 3.47 -14.82 -0.36
N MET A 83 2.87 -13.98 0.50
CA MET A 83 3.47 -13.52 1.76
C MET A 83 3.32 -14.50 2.91
N ASN A 84 2.52 -15.56 2.74
CA ASN A 84 2.06 -16.42 3.84
C ASN A 84 1.49 -15.60 5.01
N TRP A 85 0.62 -14.62 4.68
CA TRP A 85 -0.02 -13.71 5.62
C TRP A 85 -1.53 -13.73 5.41
N PRO A 86 -2.30 -14.45 6.28
CA PRO A 86 -3.73 -14.62 6.08
C PRO A 86 -4.58 -13.42 6.53
N LYS A 87 -3.97 -12.48 7.29
CA LYS A 87 -4.64 -11.31 7.84
C LYS A 87 -4.72 -10.15 6.81
N PRO A 88 -5.41 -9.05 7.12
CA PRO A 88 -5.54 -7.90 6.22
C PRO A 88 -4.21 -7.33 5.72
N ILE A 89 -4.21 -6.94 4.45
CA ILE A 89 -3.12 -6.22 3.78
C ILE A 89 -3.71 -4.97 3.16
N LEU A 90 -3.13 -3.81 3.47
CA LEU A 90 -3.41 -2.56 2.78
C LEU A 90 -2.37 -2.37 1.67
N THR A 91 -2.82 -2.15 0.45
CA THR A 91 -1.94 -1.69 -0.63
C THR A 91 -2.20 -0.22 -0.90
N ASP A 92 -1.12 0.56 -1.03
CA ASP A 92 -1.23 1.98 -1.38
C ASP A 92 -1.57 2.17 -2.85
N SER A 93 -1.88 3.42 -3.26
CA SER A 93 -2.18 3.77 -4.64
C SER A 93 -0.91 4.01 -5.49
N GLY A 94 0.27 4.03 -4.89
CA GLY A 94 1.52 4.41 -5.55
C GLY A 94 1.68 5.91 -5.80
N GLY A 95 0.70 6.74 -5.42
CA GLY A 95 0.72 8.19 -5.69
C GLY A 95 1.88 8.93 -5.03
N TYR A 96 2.33 8.49 -3.86
CA TYR A 96 3.51 9.06 -3.20
C TYR A 96 4.78 8.86 -4.03
N GLN A 97 4.95 7.70 -4.65
CA GLN A 97 6.11 7.38 -5.48
C GLN A 97 6.16 8.26 -6.74
N VAL A 98 5.00 8.66 -7.28
CA VAL A 98 4.92 9.63 -8.38
C VAL A 98 5.62 10.94 -7.99
N PHE A 99 5.40 11.41 -6.77
CA PHE A 99 6.05 12.63 -6.27
C PHE A 99 7.52 12.43 -5.93
N SER A 100 7.84 11.39 -5.17
CA SER A 100 9.19 11.15 -4.67
C SER A 100 10.18 10.83 -5.79
N LEU A 101 9.70 10.28 -6.91
CA LEU A 101 10.51 9.95 -8.09
C LEU A 101 10.33 10.97 -9.23
N ALA A 102 9.90 12.18 -8.94
CA ALA A 102 9.59 13.23 -9.93
C ALA A 102 10.73 13.50 -10.93
N LYS A 103 11.98 13.33 -10.55
CA LYS A 103 13.15 13.47 -11.44
C LYS A 103 13.28 12.35 -12.49
N LEU A 104 12.57 11.23 -12.32
CA LEU A 104 12.62 10.04 -13.17
C LEU A 104 11.30 9.77 -13.88
N ASN A 105 10.34 10.70 -13.78
CA ASN A 105 9.02 10.51 -14.37
C ASN A 105 8.67 11.61 -15.38
N ASN A 106 7.77 11.25 -16.30
CA ASN A 106 7.12 12.16 -17.23
C ASN A 106 5.60 12.04 -17.04
N ILE A 107 4.94 13.14 -16.71
CA ILE A 107 3.50 13.17 -16.39
C ILE A 107 2.73 13.59 -17.63
N SER A 108 1.75 12.80 -18.03
CA SER A 108 0.85 13.06 -19.17
C SER A 108 -0.61 12.77 -18.80
N ASP A 109 -1.54 13.09 -19.69
CA ASP A 109 -2.96 12.72 -19.51
C ASP A 109 -3.22 11.21 -19.56
N LYS A 110 -2.28 10.45 -20.11
CA LYS A 110 -2.33 8.97 -20.16
C LYS A 110 -1.87 8.32 -18.86
N GLY A 111 -1.12 9.05 -18.03
CA GLY A 111 -0.53 8.52 -16.80
C GLY A 111 0.85 9.09 -16.55
N VAL A 112 1.61 8.41 -15.72
CA VAL A 112 2.99 8.77 -15.37
C VAL A 112 3.94 7.72 -15.91
N GLU A 113 4.86 8.14 -16.77
CA GLU A 113 5.95 7.28 -17.27
C GLU A 113 7.12 7.35 -16.31
N PHE A 114 7.57 6.19 -15.84
CA PHE A 114 8.75 6.05 -14.99
C PHE A 114 9.84 5.29 -15.70
N LYS A 115 11.07 5.68 -15.46
CA LYS A 115 12.21 4.79 -15.71
C LYS A 115 12.38 3.87 -14.50
N ASN A 116 12.28 2.57 -14.76
CA ASN A 116 12.57 1.55 -13.76
C ASN A 116 14.01 1.74 -13.25
N PRO A 117 14.23 1.98 -11.96
CA PRO A 117 15.55 2.24 -11.42
C PRO A 117 16.51 1.03 -11.49
N ARG A 118 16.00 -0.17 -11.82
CA ARG A 118 16.79 -1.41 -11.87
C ARG A 118 17.32 -1.72 -13.26
N ASP A 119 16.49 -1.57 -14.28
CA ASP A 119 16.81 -1.98 -15.66
C ASP A 119 16.62 -0.88 -16.69
N GLY A 120 16.15 0.31 -16.27
CA GLY A 120 15.92 1.46 -17.13
C GLY A 120 14.70 1.34 -18.06
N SER A 121 13.92 0.26 -17.98
CA SER A 121 12.71 0.08 -18.77
C SER A 121 11.67 1.18 -18.46
N CYS A 122 10.88 1.55 -19.46
CA CYS A 122 9.81 2.53 -19.29
C CYS A 122 8.56 1.83 -18.77
N LEU A 123 8.02 2.34 -17.66
CA LEU A 123 6.80 1.86 -17.02
C LEU A 123 5.74 2.95 -17.10
N LEU A 124 4.55 2.62 -17.56
CA LEU A 124 3.38 3.51 -17.53
C LEU A 124 2.53 3.18 -16.31
N TYR A 125 2.45 4.11 -15.38
CA TYR A 125 1.63 4.01 -14.20
C TYR A 125 0.35 4.84 -14.34
N THR A 126 -0.79 4.20 -14.16
CA THR A 126 -2.10 4.86 -14.14
C THR A 126 -2.70 4.73 -12.75
N SER A 127 -2.82 5.85 -12.02
CA SER A 127 -3.46 5.81 -10.71
C SER A 127 -4.97 5.56 -10.83
N PRO A 128 -5.54 4.63 -10.07
CA PRO A 128 -6.98 4.46 -9.98
C PRO A 128 -7.67 5.58 -9.19
N SER A 129 -6.90 6.36 -8.41
CA SER A 129 -7.44 7.40 -7.55
C SER A 129 -7.55 8.75 -8.29
N PRO A 130 -8.74 9.39 -8.33
CA PRO A 130 -8.88 10.74 -8.86
C PRO A 130 -8.03 11.79 -8.11
N ARG A 131 -7.81 11.57 -6.81
CA ARG A 131 -7.03 12.46 -5.95
C ARG A 131 -5.53 12.41 -6.29
N ASP A 132 -5.00 11.26 -6.62
CA ASP A 132 -3.61 11.11 -7.04
C ASP A 132 -3.39 11.75 -8.41
N ARG A 133 -4.38 11.65 -9.33
CA ARG A 133 -4.36 12.34 -10.63
C ARG A 133 -4.36 13.86 -10.47
N GLN A 134 -5.13 14.41 -9.52
CA GLN A 134 -5.12 15.85 -9.24
C GLN A 134 -3.77 16.32 -8.71
N LYS A 135 -3.16 15.57 -7.78
CA LYS A 135 -1.84 15.90 -7.23
C LYS A 135 -0.74 15.85 -8.29
N SER A 136 -0.81 14.89 -9.22
CA SER A 136 0.16 14.77 -10.31
C SER A 136 0.07 15.95 -11.33
N ARG A 137 -1.05 16.67 -11.36
CA ARG A 137 -1.26 17.86 -12.21
C ARG A 137 -0.92 19.18 -11.53
N MET A 138 -0.63 19.19 -10.23
CA MET A 138 -0.19 20.43 -9.56
C MET A 138 1.23 20.75 -9.99
N PRO A 139 1.50 21.97 -10.53
CA PRO A 139 2.87 22.40 -10.74
C PRO A 139 3.61 22.39 -9.40
N SER A 140 4.84 21.94 -9.42
CA SER A 140 5.77 22.07 -8.29
C SER A 140 6.10 23.58 -8.13
N SER A 141 5.19 24.35 -7.58
CA SER A 141 5.43 25.73 -7.26
C SER A 141 5.93 25.85 -5.84
N ALA A 142 7.16 26.31 -5.79
CA ALA A 142 7.95 26.86 -4.71
C ALA A 142 8.55 25.86 -3.72
#